data_9d82e32e111e0441a01497530ea22b7e
#
_entry.id   9d82e32e111e0441a01497530ea22b7e
#
_cell.length_a   1.000
_cell.length_b   1.000
_cell.length_c   1.000
_cell.angle_alpha   90.00
_cell.angle_beta   90.00
_cell.angle_gamma   90.00
#
_symmetry.space_group_name_H-M   'P 1'
#
loop_
_entity.id
_entity.type
_entity.pdbx_description
1 polymer ?
#
loop_
_entity_poly.entity_id
_entity_poly.type
_entity_poly.pdbx_seq_one_letter_code
_entity_poly.pdbx_strand_id
1 'polypeptide(L)'
;MQLRSSLRLALLALVLLALARPATAVAEDAPFVGWSSLLPGLTLPYDVDSPNDCIAGRVQCVDQVIRQMTMRFKPLASSCDHDAIFALTYLRVTEEYRRTVETPTFFDDTSFVNHEDVLFARYYFAAYDAWAAGRTASVPPAWRVAFDAARDRAVSANGNLLLGINAHVQRDLPFVLYSVGLVRPDGTSRKPDHDRVNQILNRVTDDVIAEVARRFDPTIDDTNLPTTLDDLVLFQTIASWRETAWRHAELLAQAPTPQARDVVAHEIENYAESQARGIRMATQYLPLTGGRAARDAYCATHWAS
;
A
#
# COMPACT_ATOMS: atom_id res chain seq x y z
N MET A 1 46.35 23.45 39.82
CA MET A 1 45.92 24.35 38.73
C MET A 1 45.39 23.65 37.48
N GLN A 2 45.43 22.33 37.42
CA GLN A 2 44.97 21.53 36.23
C GLN A 2 43.47 21.16 36.20
N LEU A 3 42.77 21.14 37.33
CA LEU A 3 41.35 20.79 37.37
C LEU A 3 40.37 21.83 36.79
N ARG A 4 40.78 23.10 36.76
CA ARG A 4 39.95 24.20 36.25
C ARG A 4 39.99 24.36 34.71
N SER A 5 41.02 23.82 34.05
CA SER A 5 41.14 23.83 32.58
C SER A 5 40.28 22.74 31.91
N SER A 6 40.21 21.56 32.52
CA SER A 6 39.40 20.46 31.99
C SER A 6 37.89 20.70 32.09
N LEU A 7 37.44 21.40 33.13
CA LEU A 7 36.01 21.73 33.28
C LEU A 7 35.57 22.80 32.26
N ARG A 8 36.44 23.73 31.88
CA ARG A 8 36.14 24.76 30.86
C ARG A 8 36.12 24.20 29.45
N LEU A 9 36.97 23.22 29.14
CA LEU A 9 36.95 22.50 27.86
C LEU A 9 35.73 21.60 27.70
N ALA A 10 35.31 20.96 28.80
CA ALA A 10 34.07 20.13 28.78
C ALA A 10 32.80 20.98 28.62
N LEU A 11 32.74 22.16 29.22
CA LEU A 11 31.64 23.12 29.06
C LEU A 11 31.59 23.73 27.67
N LEU A 12 32.72 24.04 27.04
CA LEU A 12 32.77 24.50 25.65
C LEU A 12 32.33 23.43 24.67
N ALA A 13 32.69 22.16 24.88
CA ALA A 13 32.27 21.03 24.04
C ALA A 13 30.76 20.79 24.14
N LEU A 14 30.17 20.92 25.34
CA LEU A 14 28.73 20.81 25.54
C LEU A 14 27.94 21.95 24.90
N VAL A 15 28.46 23.17 24.90
CA VAL A 15 27.81 24.33 24.27
C VAL A 15 27.90 24.23 22.74
N LEU A 16 29.00 23.71 22.19
CA LEU A 16 29.13 23.48 20.75
C LEU A 16 28.23 22.32 20.22
N LEU A 17 27.97 21.30 21.04
CA LEU A 17 26.99 20.25 20.71
C LEU A 17 25.54 20.76 20.77
N ALA A 18 25.24 21.70 21.66
CA ALA A 18 23.92 22.32 21.77
C ALA A 18 23.61 23.33 20.65
N LEU A 19 24.62 23.81 19.93
CA LEU A 19 24.47 24.74 18.80
C LEU A 19 24.43 24.02 17.43
N ALA A 20 24.72 22.70 17.38
CA ALA A 20 24.47 21.89 16.23
C ALA A 20 22.95 21.62 16.17
N ARG A 21 22.17 22.63 15.73
CA ARG A 21 20.80 22.35 15.28
C ARG A 21 20.92 21.30 14.19
N PRO A 22 20.20 20.15 14.30
CA PRO A 22 20.07 19.31 13.14
C PRO A 22 19.53 20.23 12.05
N ALA A 23 20.23 20.31 10.93
CA ALA A 23 19.64 20.87 9.74
C ALA A 23 18.36 20.06 9.55
N THR A 24 17.21 20.69 9.84
CA THR A 24 15.94 20.16 9.39
C THR A 24 16.10 20.13 7.89
N ALA A 25 16.38 18.93 7.35
CA ALA A 25 16.20 18.71 5.95
C ALA A 25 14.76 19.15 5.71
N VAL A 26 14.57 20.28 5.05
CA VAL A 26 13.28 20.65 4.50
C VAL A 26 12.95 19.47 3.63
N ALA A 27 11.98 18.66 4.06
CA ALA A 27 11.50 17.57 3.24
C ALA A 27 11.06 18.26 1.94
N GLU A 28 11.78 18.00 0.86
CA GLU A 28 11.40 18.48 -0.45
C GLU A 28 10.00 17.93 -0.69
N ASP A 29 9.01 18.80 -0.88
CA ASP A 29 7.63 18.38 -1.08
C ASP A 29 7.61 17.34 -2.19
N ALA A 30 7.01 16.17 -1.92
CA ALA A 30 6.92 15.13 -2.92
C ALA A 30 6.24 15.69 -4.18
N PRO A 31 6.81 15.47 -5.38
CA PRO A 31 6.21 16.00 -6.59
C PRO A 31 4.79 15.43 -6.73
N PHE A 32 3.81 16.31 -6.84
CA PHE A 32 2.44 15.90 -7.11
C PHE A 32 2.36 15.24 -8.48
N VAL A 33 1.95 13.98 -8.50
CA VAL A 33 1.64 13.27 -9.73
C VAL A 33 0.13 13.12 -9.79
N GLY A 34 -0.52 13.93 -10.64
CA GLY A 34 -1.96 13.86 -10.84
C GLY A 34 -2.38 12.46 -11.27
N TRP A 35 -3.34 11.86 -10.57
CA TRP A 35 -3.83 10.50 -10.86
C TRP A 35 -4.26 10.32 -12.32
N SER A 36 -4.86 11.34 -12.93
CA SER A 36 -5.26 11.32 -14.33
C SER A 36 -4.08 11.27 -15.32
N SER A 37 -2.90 11.78 -14.93
CA SER A 37 -1.69 11.71 -15.74
C SER A 37 -0.98 10.38 -15.64
N LEU A 38 -1.13 9.69 -14.50
CA LEU A 38 -0.58 8.34 -14.29
C LEU A 38 -1.37 7.27 -15.03
N LEU A 39 -2.68 7.46 -15.16
CA LEU A 39 -3.60 6.46 -15.67
C LEU A 39 -4.59 7.07 -16.68
N PRO A 40 -4.11 7.55 -17.82
CA PRO A 40 -5.01 8.05 -18.88
C PRO A 40 -6.01 6.94 -19.25
N GLY A 41 -7.30 7.22 -19.09
CA GLY A 41 -8.39 6.29 -19.41
C GLY A 41 -8.96 5.49 -18.23
N LEU A 42 -8.49 5.71 -16.97
CA LEU A 42 -9.13 5.13 -15.78
C LEU A 42 -10.39 5.88 -15.31
N THR A 43 -10.64 7.05 -15.83
CA THR A 43 -11.86 7.83 -15.56
C THR A 43 -13.03 7.32 -16.39
N LEU A 44 -13.24 6.02 -16.42
CA LEU A 44 -14.45 5.47 -17.01
C LEU A 44 -15.53 5.47 -15.93
N PRO A 45 -16.60 6.25 -16.08
CA PRO A 45 -17.69 6.27 -15.11
C PRO A 45 -18.30 4.88 -15.04
N TYR A 46 -18.74 4.47 -13.83
CA TYR A 46 -19.53 3.26 -13.66
C TYR A 46 -20.86 3.41 -14.43
N ASP A 47 -21.13 2.43 -15.27
CA ASP A 47 -22.38 2.34 -16.05
C ASP A 47 -22.76 0.86 -16.16
N VAL A 48 -23.76 0.45 -15.41
CA VAL A 48 -24.24 -0.94 -15.33
C VAL A 48 -24.73 -1.47 -16.68
N ASP A 49 -25.19 -0.60 -17.57
CA ASP A 49 -25.71 -0.95 -18.91
C ASP A 49 -24.60 -0.95 -19.98
N SER A 50 -23.38 -0.59 -19.62
CA SER A 50 -22.25 -0.57 -20.55
C SER A 50 -21.98 -1.95 -21.17
N PRO A 51 -21.67 -2.02 -22.50
CA PRO A 51 -21.20 -3.26 -23.11
C PRO A 51 -19.80 -3.67 -22.63
N ASN A 52 -19.05 -2.77 -21.99
CA ASN A 52 -17.74 -3.05 -21.44
C ASN A 52 -17.90 -3.66 -20.03
N ASP A 53 -17.42 -4.89 -19.84
CA ASP A 53 -17.55 -5.63 -18.59
C ASP A 53 -16.96 -4.89 -17.38
N CYS A 54 -15.85 -4.17 -17.57
CA CYS A 54 -15.20 -3.46 -16.48
C CYS A 54 -15.93 -2.16 -16.12
N ILE A 55 -16.56 -1.50 -17.07
CA ILE A 55 -17.39 -0.31 -16.82
C ILE A 55 -18.68 -0.73 -16.13
N ALA A 56 -19.27 -1.84 -16.57
CA ALA A 56 -20.51 -2.37 -16.02
C ALA A 56 -20.31 -3.15 -14.69
N GLY A 57 -19.08 -3.28 -14.22
CA GLY A 57 -18.77 -4.00 -12.98
C GLY A 57 -19.12 -5.49 -13.02
N ARG A 58 -19.00 -6.13 -14.21
CA ARG A 58 -19.23 -7.57 -14.30
C ARG A 58 -18.07 -8.35 -13.72
N VAL A 59 -18.39 -9.46 -13.08
CA VAL A 59 -17.42 -10.32 -12.39
C VAL A 59 -16.30 -10.86 -13.29
N GLN A 60 -16.55 -11.00 -14.59
CA GLN A 60 -15.54 -11.39 -15.57
C GLN A 60 -14.35 -10.41 -15.63
N CYS A 61 -14.57 -9.14 -15.27
CA CYS A 61 -13.47 -8.17 -15.19
C CYS A 61 -12.60 -8.42 -13.94
N VAL A 62 -13.17 -8.82 -12.82
CA VAL A 62 -12.42 -9.27 -11.64
C VAL A 62 -11.57 -10.49 -11.99
N ASP A 63 -12.12 -11.46 -12.74
CA ASP A 63 -11.36 -12.62 -13.23
C ASP A 63 -10.17 -12.19 -14.14
N GLN A 64 -10.31 -11.11 -14.90
CA GLN A 64 -9.20 -10.56 -15.70
C GLN A 64 -8.13 -9.91 -14.78
N VAL A 65 -8.53 -9.22 -13.73
CA VAL A 65 -7.61 -8.65 -12.72
C VAL A 65 -6.79 -9.76 -12.08
N ILE A 66 -7.41 -10.84 -11.61
CA ILE A 66 -6.70 -11.99 -11.01
C ILE A 66 -5.66 -12.58 -11.99
N ARG A 67 -6.02 -12.74 -13.27
CA ARG A 67 -5.04 -13.19 -14.28
C ARG A 67 -3.87 -12.24 -14.43
N GLN A 68 -4.12 -10.94 -14.46
CA GLN A 68 -3.06 -9.92 -14.58
C GLN A 68 -2.17 -9.86 -13.33
N MET A 69 -2.73 -10.02 -12.12
CA MET A 69 -1.97 -10.17 -10.88
C MET A 69 -1.08 -11.41 -10.91
N THR A 70 -1.64 -12.54 -11.32
CA THR A 70 -0.91 -13.81 -11.42
C THR A 70 0.27 -13.70 -12.39
N MET A 71 0.09 -13.03 -13.54
CA MET A 71 1.17 -12.82 -14.51
C MET A 71 2.31 -11.97 -13.95
N ARG A 72 2.03 -10.96 -13.10
CA ARG A 72 3.04 -10.13 -12.45
C ARG A 72 3.70 -10.86 -11.26
N PHE A 73 2.93 -11.60 -10.49
CA PHE A 73 3.41 -12.32 -9.32
C PHE A 73 4.38 -13.46 -9.66
N LYS A 74 4.08 -14.28 -10.68
CA LYS A 74 4.89 -15.47 -11.00
C LYS A 74 6.38 -15.18 -11.19
N PRO A 75 6.82 -14.21 -12.02
CA PRO A 75 8.24 -13.90 -12.17
C PRO A 75 8.87 -13.37 -10.88
N LEU A 76 8.16 -12.55 -10.10
CA LEU A 76 8.64 -12.07 -8.82
C LEU A 76 8.88 -13.22 -7.84
N ALA A 77 7.92 -14.14 -7.74
CA ALA A 77 8.05 -15.30 -6.86
C ALA A 77 9.24 -16.19 -7.25
N SER A 78 9.39 -16.52 -8.53
CA SER A 78 10.44 -17.40 -9.01
C SER A 78 11.86 -16.82 -8.90
N SER A 79 12.00 -15.49 -8.87
CA SER A 79 13.25 -14.79 -8.67
C SER A 79 13.52 -14.40 -7.22
N CYS A 80 12.61 -14.73 -6.30
CA CYS A 80 12.64 -14.28 -4.90
C CYS A 80 12.76 -12.75 -4.79
N ASP A 81 12.08 -12.06 -5.70
CA ASP A 81 11.98 -10.61 -5.62
C ASP A 81 11.14 -10.21 -4.39
N HIS A 82 11.59 -9.20 -3.66
CA HIS A 82 10.91 -8.79 -2.44
C HIS A 82 9.55 -8.14 -2.71
N ASP A 83 9.28 -7.65 -3.94
CA ASP A 83 7.95 -7.22 -4.36
C ASP A 83 6.93 -8.37 -4.44
N ALA A 84 7.39 -9.64 -4.46
CA ALA A 84 6.51 -10.81 -4.44
C ALA A 84 5.59 -10.84 -3.22
N ILE A 85 6.01 -10.25 -2.08
CA ILE A 85 5.22 -10.25 -0.83
C ILE A 85 3.90 -9.50 -1.01
N PHE A 86 3.96 -8.24 -1.44
CA PHE A 86 2.75 -7.47 -1.69
C PHE A 86 1.94 -8.04 -2.86
N ALA A 87 2.63 -8.45 -3.95
CA ALA A 87 1.96 -9.03 -5.11
C ALA A 87 1.17 -10.30 -4.77
N LEU A 88 1.70 -11.20 -3.93
CA LEU A 88 0.99 -12.38 -3.42
C LEU A 88 -0.21 -11.97 -2.55
N THR A 89 0.03 -11.08 -1.59
CA THR A 89 -1.01 -10.63 -0.65
C THR A 89 -2.20 -10.07 -1.42
N TYR A 90 -1.95 -9.16 -2.35
CA TYR A 90 -3.02 -8.54 -3.10
C TYR A 90 -3.75 -9.55 -4.01
N LEU A 91 -3.01 -10.49 -4.61
CA LEU A 91 -3.62 -11.59 -5.38
C LEU A 91 -4.59 -12.41 -4.51
N ARG A 92 -4.19 -12.81 -3.31
CA ARG A 92 -5.01 -13.62 -2.40
C ARG A 92 -6.24 -12.86 -1.90
N VAL A 93 -6.08 -11.58 -1.57
CA VAL A 93 -7.20 -10.69 -1.20
C VAL A 93 -8.21 -10.61 -2.35
N THR A 94 -7.75 -10.43 -3.60
CA THR A 94 -8.65 -10.33 -4.76
C THR A 94 -9.31 -11.67 -5.09
N GLU A 95 -8.63 -12.80 -4.90
CA GLU A 95 -9.24 -14.13 -5.03
C GLU A 95 -10.33 -14.39 -3.98
N GLU A 96 -10.13 -13.95 -2.71
CA GLU A 96 -11.16 -14.04 -1.68
C GLU A 96 -12.32 -13.07 -1.97
N TYR A 97 -12.02 -11.86 -2.43
CA TYR A 97 -13.03 -10.93 -2.92
C TYR A 97 -13.89 -11.59 -4.01
N ARG A 98 -13.24 -12.20 -5.01
CA ARG A 98 -13.91 -12.89 -6.13
C ARG A 98 -14.83 -14.02 -5.65
N ARG A 99 -14.42 -14.79 -4.64
CA ARG A 99 -15.28 -15.82 -4.01
C ARG A 99 -16.45 -15.19 -3.27
N THR A 100 -16.21 -14.08 -2.57
CA THR A 100 -17.22 -13.41 -1.75
C THR A 100 -18.34 -12.80 -2.59
N VAL A 101 -18.05 -12.26 -3.78
CA VAL A 101 -19.08 -11.65 -4.65
C VAL A 101 -20.06 -12.67 -5.26
N GLU A 102 -19.78 -13.96 -5.12
CA GLU A 102 -20.74 -15.04 -5.44
C GLU A 102 -21.83 -15.18 -4.38
N THR A 103 -21.61 -14.64 -3.17
CA THR A 103 -22.60 -14.63 -2.10
C THR A 103 -23.63 -13.53 -2.34
N PRO A 104 -24.89 -13.86 -2.64
CA PRO A 104 -25.94 -12.86 -2.82
C PRO A 104 -26.04 -11.95 -1.59
N THR A 105 -26.26 -10.67 -1.81
CA THR A 105 -26.50 -9.68 -0.74
C THR A 105 -25.32 -9.41 0.19
N PHE A 106 -24.10 -9.85 -0.12
CA PHE A 106 -22.94 -9.45 0.66
C PHE A 106 -22.66 -7.95 0.52
N PHE A 107 -22.76 -7.42 -0.70
CA PHE A 107 -22.73 -6.00 -0.99
C PHE A 107 -24.12 -5.50 -1.38
N ASP A 108 -24.41 -4.24 -1.13
CA ASP A 108 -25.64 -3.61 -1.57
C ASP A 108 -25.63 -3.35 -3.09
N ASP A 109 -24.42 -3.08 -3.64
CA ASP A 109 -24.19 -2.86 -5.08
C ASP A 109 -22.91 -3.60 -5.53
N THR A 110 -23.01 -4.91 -5.71
CA THR A 110 -21.89 -5.76 -6.10
C THR A 110 -21.24 -5.32 -7.40
N SER A 111 -22.02 -4.88 -8.38
CA SER A 111 -21.47 -4.46 -9.68
C SER A 111 -20.64 -3.19 -9.54
N PHE A 112 -21.06 -2.24 -8.72
CA PHE A 112 -20.28 -1.06 -8.41
C PHE A 112 -18.96 -1.41 -7.70
N VAL A 113 -19.01 -2.29 -6.70
CA VAL A 113 -17.80 -2.72 -5.97
C VAL A 113 -16.83 -3.46 -6.90
N ASN A 114 -17.33 -4.29 -7.83
CA ASN A 114 -16.49 -4.90 -8.87
C ASN A 114 -15.80 -3.85 -9.75
N HIS A 115 -16.50 -2.78 -10.13
CA HIS A 115 -15.91 -1.68 -10.89
C HIS A 115 -14.82 -0.96 -10.09
N GLU A 116 -15.09 -0.66 -8.81
CA GLU A 116 -14.11 -0.07 -7.88
C GLU A 116 -12.86 -0.95 -7.75
N ASP A 117 -13.02 -2.26 -7.50
CA ASP A 117 -11.92 -3.23 -7.37
C ASP A 117 -11.01 -3.24 -8.61
N VAL A 118 -11.61 -3.24 -9.79
CA VAL A 118 -10.88 -3.21 -11.06
C VAL A 118 -10.07 -1.93 -11.22
N LEU A 119 -10.64 -0.78 -10.89
CA LEU A 119 -9.91 0.50 -10.94
C LEU A 119 -8.78 0.51 -9.91
N PHE A 120 -9.04 0.02 -8.71
CA PHE A 120 -8.05 -0.07 -7.64
C PHE A 120 -6.85 -0.92 -8.08
N ALA A 121 -7.09 -2.10 -8.66
CA ALA A 121 -6.02 -2.94 -9.20
C ALA A 121 -5.20 -2.25 -10.31
N ARG A 122 -5.84 -1.49 -11.18
CA ARG A 122 -5.16 -0.77 -12.28
C ARG A 122 -4.20 0.30 -11.77
N TYR A 123 -4.46 0.94 -10.62
CA TYR A 123 -3.53 1.88 -10.01
C TYR A 123 -2.20 1.18 -9.63
N TYR A 124 -2.30 0.03 -8.98
CA TYR A 124 -1.12 -0.79 -8.69
C TYR A 124 -0.39 -1.22 -9.97
N PHE A 125 -1.12 -1.74 -10.96
CA PHE A 125 -0.50 -2.20 -12.22
C PHE A 125 0.25 -1.08 -12.92
N ALA A 126 -0.31 0.12 -12.99
CA ALA A 126 0.34 1.25 -13.62
C ALA A 126 1.60 1.70 -12.86
N ALA A 127 1.56 1.74 -11.52
CA ALA A 127 2.72 2.06 -10.70
C ALA A 127 3.83 1.01 -10.90
N TYR A 128 3.50 -0.28 -10.83
CA TYR A 128 4.44 -1.37 -11.01
C TYR A 128 5.01 -1.41 -12.43
N ASP A 129 4.17 -1.32 -13.46
CA ASP A 129 4.61 -1.35 -14.86
C ASP A 129 5.47 -0.13 -15.23
N ALA A 130 5.20 1.04 -14.64
CA ALA A 130 6.05 2.22 -14.78
C ALA A 130 7.42 2.01 -14.11
N TRP A 131 7.42 1.45 -12.88
CA TRP A 131 8.64 1.10 -12.16
C TRP A 131 9.49 0.08 -12.92
N ALA A 132 8.90 -1.04 -13.32
CA ALA A 132 9.58 -2.11 -14.06
C ALA A 132 10.15 -1.62 -15.41
N ALA A 133 9.52 -0.63 -16.03
CA ALA A 133 9.99 0.01 -17.26
C ALA A 133 11.01 1.14 -17.03
N GLY A 134 11.44 1.40 -15.78
CA GLY A 134 12.39 2.46 -15.44
C GLY A 134 11.82 3.89 -15.53
N ARG A 135 10.50 4.05 -15.69
CA ARG A 135 9.83 5.35 -15.74
C ARG A 135 9.55 5.88 -14.33
N THR A 136 10.58 6.00 -13.50
CA THR A 136 10.47 6.31 -12.08
C THR A 136 9.78 7.66 -11.78
N ALA A 137 9.89 8.63 -12.69
CA ALA A 137 9.20 9.93 -12.57
C ALA A 137 7.66 9.80 -12.62
N SER A 138 7.14 8.71 -13.19
CA SER A 138 5.70 8.43 -13.27
C SER A 138 5.21 7.53 -12.13
N VAL A 139 6.07 7.16 -11.18
CA VAL A 139 5.71 6.32 -10.04
C VAL A 139 5.39 7.20 -8.84
N PRO A 140 4.22 7.05 -8.19
CA PRO A 140 3.89 7.81 -6.99
C PRO A 140 4.94 7.65 -5.89
N PRO A 141 5.21 8.70 -5.08
CA PRO A 141 6.27 8.69 -4.07
C PRO A 141 6.20 7.51 -3.10
N ALA A 142 5.03 7.19 -2.55
CA ALA A 142 4.86 6.06 -1.64
C ALA A 142 5.21 4.71 -2.31
N TRP A 143 4.81 4.51 -3.58
CA TRP A 143 5.17 3.35 -4.36
C TRP A 143 6.67 3.29 -4.68
N ARG A 144 7.32 4.43 -4.94
CA ARG A 144 8.78 4.47 -5.11
C ARG A 144 9.50 3.98 -3.86
N VAL A 145 9.07 4.43 -2.67
CA VAL A 145 9.65 3.95 -1.40
C VAL A 145 9.48 2.45 -1.26
N ALA A 146 8.31 1.90 -1.61
CA ALA A 146 8.03 0.46 -1.53
C ALA A 146 8.90 -0.34 -2.50
N PHE A 147 8.91 0.01 -3.78
CA PHE A 147 9.68 -0.69 -4.81
C PHE A 147 11.20 -0.53 -4.64
N ASP A 148 11.68 0.66 -4.23
CA ASP A 148 13.10 0.85 -3.89
C ASP A 148 13.51 -0.04 -2.71
N ALA A 149 12.67 -0.14 -1.67
CA ALA A 149 12.96 -0.99 -0.52
C ALA A 149 13.01 -2.47 -0.90
N ALA A 150 12.16 -2.92 -1.81
CA ALA A 150 12.16 -4.29 -2.34
C ALA A 150 13.39 -4.56 -3.20
N ARG A 151 13.69 -3.71 -4.21
CA ARG A 151 14.86 -3.81 -5.07
C ARG A 151 16.17 -3.85 -4.27
N ASP A 152 16.28 -2.97 -3.27
CA ASP A 152 17.48 -2.85 -2.43
C ASP A 152 17.53 -3.93 -1.35
N ARG A 153 16.47 -4.77 -1.25
CA ARG A 153 16.29 -5.78 -0.19
C ARG A 153 16.52 -5.17 1.20
N ALA A 154 15.97 -3.99 1.42
CA ALA A 154 16.31 -3.16 2.56
C ALA A 154 15.50 -3.48 3.82
N VAL A 155 14.32 -4.08 3.67
CA VAL A 155 13.34 -4.29 4.76
C VAL A 155 12.92 -5.76 4.87
N SER A 156 12.39 -6.13 6.05
CA SER A 156 11.82 -7.46 6.30
C SER A 156 10.58 -7.73 5.43
N ALA A 157 10.08 -8.96 5.44
CA ALA A 157 8.84 -9.30 4.72
C ALA A 157 7.65 -8.47 5.21
N ASN A 158 7.53 -8.26 6.54
CA ASN A 158 6.55 -7.33 7.11
C ASN A 158 6.71 -5.90 6.56
N GLY A 159 7.95 -5.46 6.38
CA GLY A 159 8.23 -4.15 5.77
C GLY A 159 7.73 -4.07 4.33
N ASN A 160 8.01 -5.07 3.49
CA ASN A 160 7.51 -5.10 2.11
C ASN A 160 5.97 -5.15 2.06
N LEU A 161 5.35 -5.95 2.93
CA LEU A 161 3.90 -6.02 3.05
C LEU A 161 3.29 -4.66 3.40
N LEU A 162 3.73 -4.06 4.49
CA LEU A 162 3.19 -2.79 4.99
C LEU A 162 3.46 -1.62 4.03
N LEU A 163 4.62 -1.57 3.38
CA LEU A 163 4.93 -0.55 2.37
C LEU A 163 3.98 -0.64 1.17
N GLY A 164 3.73 -1.84 0.66
CA GLY A 164 2.79 -2.05 -0.43
C GLY A 164 1.36 -1.71 -0.04
N ILE A 165 0.89 -2.17 1.14
CA ILE A 165 -0.46 -1.84 1.63
C ILE A 165 -0.61 -0.33 1.85
N ASN A 166 0.38 0.33 2.44
CA ASN A 166 0.35 1.78 2.63
C ASN A 166 0.21 2.53 1.30
N ALA A 167 1.05 2.21 0.30
CA ALA A 167 0.99 2.87 -0.99
C ALA A 167 -0.35 2.62 -1.69
N HIS A 168 -0.89 1.41 -1.60
CA HIS A 168 -2.15 1.05 -2.24
C HIS A 168 -3.36 1.62 -1.52
N VAL A 169 -3.43 1.48 -0.18
CA VAL A 169 -4.61 1.90 0.58
C VAL A 169 -4.58 3.40 0.89
N GLN A 170 -3.46 3.96 1.35
CA GLN A 170 -3.44 5.35 1.78
C GLN A 170 -3.24 6.34 0.63
N ARG A 171 -2.58 5.88 -0.47
CA ARG A 171 -2.40 6.74 -1.65
C ARG A 171 -3.43 6.47 -2.73
N ASP A 172 -3.59 5.22 -3.20
CA ASP A 172 -4.39 4.94 -4.40
C ASP A 172 -5.89 4.95 -4.11
N LEU A 173 -6.32 4.34 -2.99
CA LEU A 173 -7.74 4.17 -2.69
C LEU A 173 -8.53 5.49 -2.59
N PRO A 174 -8.02 6.59 -2.00
CA PRO A 174 -8.75 7.86 -1.98
C PRO A 174 -9.09 8.37 -3.38
N PHE A 175 -8.17 8.24 -4.33
CA PHE A 175 -8.39 8.68 -5.71
C PHE A 175 -9.37 7.77 -6.44
N VAL A 176 -9.30 6.46 -6.20
CA VAL A 176 -10.30 5.52 -6.74
C VAL A 176 -11.68 5.84 -6.23
N LEU A 177 -11.87 5.93 -4.90
CA LEU A 177 -13.14 6.26 -4.26
C LEU A 177 -13.71 7.59 -4.77
N TYR A 178 -12.88 8.62 -4.87
CA TYR A 178 -13.28 9.91 -5.45
C TYR A 178 -13.74 9.76 -6.91
N SER A 179 -13.02 8.97 -7.73
CA SER A 179 -13.31 8.83 -9.16
C SER A 179 -14.58 8.05 -9.44
N VAL A 180 -14.89 7.03 -8.62
CA VAL A 180 -16.11 6.21 -8.79
C VAL A 180 -17.33 6.82 -8.11
N GLY A 181 -17.12 7.74 -7.14
CA GLY A 181 -18.17 8.43 -6.40
C GLY A 181 -18.54 7.75 -5.08
N LEU A 182 -18.78 8.58 -4.06
CA LEU A 182 -19.02 8.16 -2.68
C LEU A 182 -20.52 7.95 -2.36
N VAL A 183 -21.39 8.39 -3.25
CA VAL A 183 -22.83 8.32 -3.08
C VAL A 183 -23.50 7.68 -4.30
N ARG A 184 -24.61 7.01 -4.04
CA ARG A 184 -25.48 6.44 -5.08
C ARG A 184 -26.33 7.53 -5.73
N PRO A 185 -26.97 7.26 -6.88
CA PRO A 185 -27.87 8.23 -7.52
C PRO A 185 -29.03 8.69 -6.64
N ASP A 186 -29.44 7.88 -5.68
CA ASP A 186 -30.50 8.23 -4.70
C ASP A 186 -29.99 9.05 -3.51
N GLY A 187 -28.71 9.42 -3.50
CA GLY A 187 -28.05 10.20 -2.44
C GLY A 187 -27.59 9.38 -1.24
N THR A 188 -27.79 8.06 -1.21
CA THR A 188 -27.29 7.21 -0.12
C THR A 188 -25.80 6.96 -0.23
N SER A 189 -25.13 6.82 0.91
CA SER A 189 -23.67 6.59 0.96
C SER A 189 -23.30 5.18 0.49
N ARG A 190 -22.17 5.05 -0.22
CA ARG A 190 -21.55 3.77 -0.58
C ARG A 190 -20.61 3.23 0.51
N LYS A 191 -20.46 3.99 1.61
CA LYS A 191 -19.57 3.58 2.72
C LYS A 191 -19.89 2.20 3.31
N PRO A 192 -21.14 1.76 3.44
CA PRO A 192 -21.43 0.41 3.93
C PRO A 192 -20.77 -0.69 3.09
N ASP A 193 -20.75 -0.57 1.77
CA ASP A 193 -20.08 -1.53 0.90
C ASP A 193 -18.56 -1.44 1.04
N HIS A 194 -18.01 -0.22 1.11
CA HIS A 194 -16.60 -0.02 1.42
C HIS A 194 -16.19 -0.69 2.75
N ASP A 195 -16.98 -0.53 3.80
CA ASP A 195 -16.67 -1.11 5.12
C ASP A 195 -16.78 -2.64 5.12
N ARG A 196 -17.70 -3.24 4.34
CA ARG A 196 -17.83 -4.70 4.22
C ARG A 196 -16.57 -5.38 3.67
N VAL A 197 -15.77 -4.69 2.88
CA VAL A 197 -14.46 -5.22 2.42
C VAL A 197 -13.55 -5.57 3.59
N ASN A 198 -13.67 -4.89 4.73
CA ASN A 198 -12.90 -5.22 5.94
C ASN A 198 -13.16 -6.66 6.42
N GLN A 199 -14.36 -7.21 6.20
CA GLN A 199 -14.67 -8.60 6.54
C GLN A 199 -13.89 -9.59 5.64
N ILE A 200 -13.67 -9.24 4.38
CA ILE A 200 -12.88 -10.04 3.45
C ILE A 200 -11.42 -10.04 3.90
N LEU A 201 -10.88 -8.85 4.19
CA LEU A 201 -9.51 -8.68 4.68
C LEU A 201 -9.28 -9.48 5.96
N ASN A 202 -10.20 -9.40 6.93
CA ASN A 202 -10.09 -10.15 8.19
C ASN A 202 -10.06 -11.68 7.97
N ARG A 203 -10.83 -12.19 7.01
CA ARG A 203 -10.86 -13.64 6.73
C ARG A 203 -9.58 -14.17 6.07
N VAL A 204 -8.89 -13.34 5.29
CA VAL A 204 -7.78 -13.81 4.46
C VAL A 204 -6.41 -13.53 5.07
N THR A 205 -6.32 -12.68 6.09
CA THR A 205 -5.04 -12.19 6.62
C THR A 205 -4.16 -13.34 7.11
N ASP A 206 -4.68 -14.22 7.96
CA ASP A 206 -3.92 -15.33 8.58
C ASP A 206 -3.39 -16.29 7.51
N ASP A 207 -4.23 -16.68 6.55
CA ASP A 207 -3.85 -17.57 5.45
C ASP A 207 -2.76 -16.96 4.57
N VAL A 208 -2.83 -15.64 4.32
CA VAL A 208 -1.83 -14.92 3.54
C VAL A 208 -0.50 -14.85 4.27
N ILE A 209 -0.50 -14.50 5.55
CA ILE A 209 0.73 -14.46 6.37
C ILE A 209 1.37 -15.85 6.42
N ALA A 210 0.58 -16.91 6.64
CA ALA A 210 1.06 -18.28 6.63
C ALA A 210 1.62 -18.69 5.25
N GLU A 211 1.02 -18.27 4.14
CA GLU A 211 1.56 -18.53 2.80
C GLU A 211 2.87 -17.77 2.55
N VAL A 212 2.98 -16.51 2.96
CA VAL A 212 4.22 -15.74 2.88
C VAL A 212 5.33 -16.40 3.71
N ALA A 213 5.01 -16.81 4.96
CA ALA A 213 5.95 -17.50 5.83
C ALA A 213 6.49 -18.78 5.18
N ARG A 214 5.60 -19.60 4.65
CA ARG A 214 5.96 -20.87 4.03
C ARG A 214 6.80 -20.71 2.77
N ARG A 215 6.58 -19.68 1.96
CA ARG A 215 7.20 -19.53 0.63
C ARG A 215 8.39 -18.60 0.58
N PHE A 216 8.39 -17.53 1.37
CA PHE A 216 9.32 -16.41 1.20
C PHE A 216 10.13 -16.07 2.44
N ASP A 217 9.50 -16.02 3.61
CA ASP A 217 10.19 -15.58 4.83
C ASP A 217 9.47 -16.11 6.08
N PRO A 218 9.97 -17.18 6.71
CA PRO A 218 9.31 -17.75 7.91
C PRO A 218 9.25 -16.76 9.08
N THR A 219 10.07 -15.71 9.09
CA THR A 219 10.10 -14.74 10.18
C THR A 219 8.95 -13.73 10.15
N ILE A 220 8.12 -13.72 9.09
CA ILE A 220 6.96 -12.85 9.03
C ILE A 220 5.93 -13.19 10.10
N ASP A 221 5.87 -14.47 10.49
CA ASP A 221 4.97 -15.03 11.49
C ASP A 221 5.64 -15.20 12.88
N ASP A 222 6.93 -14.88 12.97
CA ASP A 222 7.75 -15.03 14.20
C ASP A 222 7.66 -13.79 15.12
N THR A 223 6.48 -13.25 15.32
CA THR A 223 6.31 -12.25 16.37
C THR A 223 6.15 -12.96 17.72
N ASN A 224 6.86 -12.50 18.76
CA ASN A 224 6.82 -13.07 20.10
C ASN A 224 5.50 -12.75 20.86
N LEU A 225 4.49 -12.27 20.18
CA LEU A 225 3.15 -12.05 20.70
C LEU A 225 2.27 -13.28 20.40
N PRO A 226 1.25 -13.58 21.21
CA PRO A 226 0.27 -14.58 20.82
C PRO A 226 -0.28 -14.28 19.42
N THR A 227 -0.20 -15.22 18.49
CA THR A 227 -0.53 -15.08 17.06
C THR A 227 -1.80 -14.28 16.77
N THR A 228 -2.83 -14.45 17.60
CA THR A 228 -4.11 -13.73 17.48
C THR A 228 -4.04 -12.22 17.74
N LEU A 229 -3.02 -11.71 18.46
CA LEU A 229 -2.87 -10.27 18.73
C LEU A 229 -2.18 -9.56 17.57
N ASP A 230 -1.23 -10.21 16.90
CA ASP A 230 -0.49 -9.62 15.78
C ASP A 230 -1.39 -9.45 14.56
N ASP A 231 -2.15 -10.50 14.23
CA ASP A 231 -3.11 -10.49 13.14
C ASP A 231 -4.19 -9.44 13.38
N LEU A 232 -4.66 -9.32 14.63
CA LEU A 232 -5.61 -8.27 15.02
C LEU A 232 -5.02 -6.87 14.84
N VAL A 233 -3.76 -6.64 15.23
CA VAL A 233 -3.11 -5.33 15.08
C VAL A 233 -2.91 -4.99 13.61
N LEU A 234 -2.47 -5.92 12.78
CA LEU A 234 -2.34 -5.73 11.33
C LEU A 234 -3.69 -5.40 10.70
N PHE A 235 -4.71 -6.20 10.99
CA PHE A 235 -6.06 -5.98 10.49
C PHE A 235 -6.63 -4.62 10.90
N GLN A 236 -6.53 -4.24 12.18
CA GLN A 236 -7.01 -2.95 12.69
C GLN A 236 -6.24 -1.78 12.05
N THR A 237 -4.95 -1.96 11.78
CA THR A 237 -4.15 -0.96 11.06
C THR A 237 -4.69 -0.75 9.64
N ILE A 238 -4.93 -1.83 8.90
CA ILE A 238 -5.47 -1.76 7.54
C ILE A 238 -6.88 -1.15 7.54
N ALA A 239 -7.75 -1.55 8.46
CA ALA A 239 -9.10 -0.98 8.60
C ALA A 239 -9.05 0.53 8.90
N SER A 240 -8.13 0.97 9.77
CA SER A 240 -7.91 2.39 10.06
C SER A 240 -7.39 3.15 8.83
N TRP A 241 -6.50 2.56 8.05
CA TRP A 241 -6.01 3.16 6.80
C TRP A 241 -7.11 3.29 5.75
N ARG A 242 -8.00 2.31 5.65
CA ARG A 242 -9.16 2.36 4.76
C ARG A 242 -10.15 3.46 5.17
N GLU A 243 -10.37 3.65 6.48
CA GLU A 243 -11.17 4.77 6.99
C GLU A 243 -10.51 6.12 6.64
N THR A 244 -9.20 6.24 6.81
CA THR A 244 -8.45 7.44 6.41
C THR A 244 -8.58 7.71 4.90
N ALA A 245 -8.48 6.66 4.08
CA ALA A 245 -8.67 6.77 2.64
C ALA A 245 -10.08 7.26 2.26
N TRP A 246 -11.10 6.77 2.94
CA TRP A 246 -12.48 7.27 2.75
C TRP A 246 -12.58 8.76 3.08
N ARG A 247 -12.01 9.20 4.22
CA ARG A 247 -12.02 10.62 4.62
C ARG A 247 -11.27 11.51 3.62
N HIS A 248 -10.15 11.05 3.10
CA HIS A 248 -9.44 11.76 2.04
C HIS A 248 -10.28 11.87 0.75
N ALA A 249 -11.01 10.81 0.39
CA ALA A 249 -11.93 10.87 -0.76
C ALA A 249 -13.09 11.85 -0.53
N GLU A 250 -13.63 11.93 0.69
CA GLU A 250 -14.63 12.95 1.05
C GLU A 250 -14.06 14.37 0.91
N LEU A 251 -12.82 14.61 1.35
CA LEU A 251 -12.16 15.92 1.18
C LEU A 251 -11.96 16.27 -0.30
N LEU A 252 -11.56 15.30 -1.13
CA LEU A 252 -11.46 15.49 -2.59
C LEU A 252 -12.83 15.87 -3.21
N ALA A 253 -13.89 15.19 -2.78
CA ALA A 253 -15.25 15.42 -3.28
C ALA A 253 -15.82 16.76 -2.82
N GLN A 254 -15.48 17.20 -1.62
CA GLN A 254 -15.96 18.46 -1.04
C GLN A 254 -15.12 19.68 -1.47
N ALA A 255 -13.96 19.48 -2.08
CA ALA A 255 -13.10 20.57 -2.52
C ALA A 255 -13.80 21.47 -3.54
N PRO A 256 -14.00 22.77 -3.23
CA PRO A 256 -14.90 23.65 -4.01
C PRO A 256 -14.31 24.07 -5.35
N THR A 257 -13.02 23.95 -5.53
CA THR A 257 -12.29 24.34 -6.75
C THR A 257 -11.27 23.28 -7.16
N PRO A 258 -10.84 23.23 -8.43
CA PRO A 258 -9.72 22.40 -8.86
C PRO A 258 -8.46 22.62 -8.03
N GLN A 259 -8.11 23.88 -7.72
CA GLN A 259 -6.94 24.24 -6.93
C GLN A 259 -7.04 23.71 -5.48
N ALA A 260 -8.22 23.79 -4.86
CA ALA A 260 -8.44 23.20 -3.54
C ALA A 260 -8.32 21.67 -3.58
N ARG A 261 -8.75 21.05 -4.65
CA ARG A 261 -8.61 19.61 -4.87
C ARG A 261 -7.16 19.20 -5.05
N ASP A 262 -6.37 20.00 -5.77
CA ASP A 262 -4.94 19.77 -5.92
C ASP A 262 -4.20 19.82 -4.57
N VAL A 263 -4.59 20.75 -3.66
CA VAL A 263 -4.04 20.78 -2.30
C VAL A 263 -4.33 19.47 -1.55
N VAL A 264 -5.58 18.99 -1.58
CA VAL A 264 -5.93 17.71 -0.94
C VAL A 264 -5.17 16.54 -1.57
N ALA A 265 -5.00 16.56 -2.89
CA ALA A 265 -4.25 15.52 -3.58
C ALA A 265 -2.76 15.51 -3.15
N HIS A 266 -2.14 16.67 -2.99
CA HIS A 266 -0.77 16.78 -2.44
C HIS A 266 -0.69 16.28 -0.99
N GLU A 267 -1.68 16.59 -0.15
CA GLU A 267 -1.74 16.09 1.22
C GLU A 267 -1.79 14.56 1.26
N ILE A 268 -2.57 13.93 0.37
CA ILE A 268 -2.64 12.46 0.25
C ILE A 268 -1.28 11.88 -0.14
N GLU A 269 -0.61 12.46 -1.15
CA GLU A 269 0.72 12.01 -1.59
C GLU A 269 1.75 12.14 -0.47
N ASN A 270 1.83 13.30 0.19
CA ASN A 270 2.76 13.57 1.28
C ASN A 270 2.49 12.69 2.50
N TYR A 271 1.22 12.47 2.83
CA TYR A 271 0.82 11.58 3.92
C TYR A 271 1.28 10.15 3.67
N ALA A 272 0.94 9.58 2.51
CA ALA A 272 1.30 8.22 2.16
C ALA A 272 2.83 8.03 2.07
N GLU A 273 3.57 8.99 1.51
CA GLU A 273 5.03 8.95 1.45
C GLU A 273 5.66 9.02 2.83
N SER A 274 5.18 9.92 3.69
CA SER A 274 5.68 10.06 5.07
C SER A 274 5.50 8.75 5.85
N GLN A 275 4.34 8.11 5.74
CA GLN A 275 4.09 6.80 6.33
C GLN A 275 5.03 5.74 5.76
N ALA A 276 5.23 5.71 4.43
CA ALA A 276 6.15 4.77 3.78
C ALA A 276 7.58 4.92 4.30
N ARG A 277 8.08 6.14 4.45
CA ARG A 277 9.41 6.40 5.02
C ARG A 277 9.53 5.93 6.46
N GLY A 278 8.50 6.14 7.28
CA GLY A 278 8.43 5.64 8.65
C GLY A 278 8.45 4.11 8.72
N ILE A 279 7.64 3.44 7.91
CA ILE A 279 7.59 1.98 7.80
C ILE A 279 8.96 1.44 7.36
N ARG A 280 9.56 2.01 6.31
CA ARG A 280 10.88 1.60 5.82
C ARG A 280 11.93 1.68 6.94
N MET A 281 11.94 2.78 7.71
CA MET A 281 12.88 2.96 8.82
C MET A 281 12.65 1.94 9.94
N ALA A 282 11.40 1.66 10.28
CA ALA A 282 11.05 0.75 11.37
C ALA A 282 11.30 -0.73 11.04
N THR A 283 11.26 -1.10 9.76
CA THR A 283 11.32 -2.50 9.30
C THR A 283 12.60 -2.85 8.55
N GLN A 284 13.56 -1.93 8.47
CA GLN A 284 14.84 -2.17 7.79
C GLN A 284 15.66 -3.25 8.50
N TYR A 285 16.39 -4.04 7.74
CA TYR A 285 17.34 -4.98 8.29
C TYR A 285 18.48 -4.24 9.00
N LEU A 286 18.75 -4.65 10.24
CA LEU A 286 19.88 -4.11 10.98
C LEU A 286 21.20 -4.65 10.39
N PRO A 287 22.26 -3.84 10.30
CA PRO A 287 23.57 -4.32 9.93
C PRO A 287 23.99 -5.50 10.85
N LEU A 288 24.56 -6.53 10.27
CA LEU A 288 25.09 -7.72 10.99
C LEU A 288 24.05 -8.73 11.46
N THR A 289 22.74 -8.57 11.23
CA THR A 289 21.75 -9.57 11.66
C THR A 289 21.61 -10.77 10.74
N GLY A 290 22.13 -10.69 9.51
CA GLY A 290 22.03 -11.78 8.52
C GLY A 290 20.61 -12.03 7.99
N GLY A 291 19.59 -11.33 8.46
CA GLY A 291 18.15 -11.59 8.17
C GLY A 291 17.83 -11.58 6.67
N ARG A 292 18.39 -10.61 5.93
CA ARG A 292 18.20 -10.55 4.46
C ARG A 292 18.73 -11.80 3.74
N ALA A 293 19.96 -12.21 4.04
CA ALA A 293 20.56 -13.37 3.40
C ALA A 293 19.84 -14.67 3.77
N ALA A 294 19.37 -14.79 5.01
CA ALA A 294 18.59 -15.93 5.46
C ALA A 294 17.25 -16.03 4.72
N ARG A 295 16.53 -14.91 4.56
CA ARG A 295 15.28 -14.82 3.79
C ARG A 295 15.50 -15.23 2.34
N ASP A 296 16.52 -14.66 1.67
CA ASP A 296 16.82 -14.97 0.27
C ASP A 296 17.17 -16.46 0.06
N ALA A 297 17.97 -17.05 0.97
CA ALA A 297 18.31 -18.46 0.94
C ALA A 297 17.08 -19.37 1.18
N TYR A 298 16.19 -18.96 2.10
CA TYR A 298 14.95 -19.68 2.36
C TYR A 298 14.02 -19.66 1.13
N CYS A 299 13.74 -18.49 0.59
CA CYS A 299 12.91 -18.33 -0.60
C CYS A 299 13.44 -19.17 -1.77
N ALA A 300 14.74 -19.19 -2.02
CA ALA A 300 15.34 -19.93 -3.14
C ALA A 300 14.94 -21.42 -3.17
N THR A 301 14.58 -22.00 -2.03
CA THR A 301 14.20 -23.41 -1.91
C THR A 301 12.70 -23.63 -1.66
N HIS A 302 11.91 -22.57 -1.32
CA HIS A 302 10.52 -22.70 -0.86
C HIS A 302 9.50 -21.91 -1.68
N TRP A 303 9.91 -21.03 -2.60
CA TRP A 303 8.99 -20.13 -3.31
C TRP A 303 7.84 -20.85 -4.06
N ALA A 304 8.03 -22.11 -4.41
CA ALA A 304 7.05 -22.92 -5.16
C ALA A 304 6.14 -23.79 -4.25
N SER A 305 6.38 -23.76 -2.93
CA SER A 305 5.67 -24.62 -1.96
C SER A 305 4.22 -24.18 -1.69
#